data_b25a0a72e8b19d47e02808f13b69d6e4
#
_entry.id   b25a0a72e8b19d47e02808f13b69d6e4
#
_cell.length_a   1.000
_cell.length_b   1.000
_cell.length_c   1.000
_cell.angle_alpha   90.00
_cell.angle_beta   90.00
_cell.angle_gamma   90.00
#
_symmetry.space_group_name_H-M   'P 1'
#
loop_
_entity.id
_entity.type
_entity.pdbx_description
1 polymer ?
#
loop_
_entity_poly.entity_id
_entity_poly.type
_entity_poly.pdbx_seq_one_letter_code
_entity_poly.pdbx_strand_id
1 'polypeptide(L)'
;MNHSFHTSFKADILIVDDTLENLRLLSNALIQMGYKVRGVMTGQMAIMAVQTLPPDLILLDIKMPDMDGYTVCKCLKANEQTREIPVIFLSALNEVIDKVKAFEVGGVDYITKPFQFEEVVARIENQIALQSAKAEIRQLNERLEQRVQARTMELEIANLQLKGLNKELEKEILEHQKTQTRLLHIASHDPLTNLPNRVLFMNRLIQSLQQTQQEPNYQFGVLFLDCDRFKMVNDSLGHFAGDQLLIAIARRLKTHLASTDMLARFGGDEFTILLENIQDIEDANYLAQKIQTSMTWPFKFEEQELFINASIGIVIGNKTYQEPEDILRDVDIAMYQAKAKGKNRYQVFDTEMHRHAQQRLELETDLRLALHREEFILYYQPIISLATGRINGFEALLRWHHGKKGLISPGDFIPAAEETGLIVPIGLWVL
;
A
#
# COMPACT_ATOMS: atom_id res chain seq x y z
N MET A 1 63.66 -27.94 -35.72
CA MET A 1 64.05 -28.06 -34.28
C MET A 1 65.18 -27.11 -34.01
N ASN A 2 64.91 -25.89 -33.64
CA ASN A 2 65.92 -24.94 -33.13
C ASN A 2 65.48 -24.56 -31.71
N HIS A 3 66.02 -25.27 -30.76
CA HIS A 3 65.94 -24.84 -29.36
C HIS A 3 66.94 -23.70 -29.16
N SER A 4 66.43 -22.49 -29.26
CA SER A 4 67.11 -21.32 -28.71
C SER A 4 67.11 -21.47 -27.18
N PHE A 5 68.22 -21.83 -26.60
CA PHE A 5 68.45 -21.71 -25.16
C PHE A 5 68.42 -20.19 -24.82
N HIS A 6 67.30 -19.66 -24.47
CA HIS A 6 67.22 -18.39 -23.74
C HIS A 6 67.81 -18.63 -22.36
N THR A 7 69.09 -18.42 -22.19
CA THR A 7 69.68 -18.26 -20.86
C THR A 7 69.06 -17.03 -20.25
N SER A 8 68.00 -17.25 -19.40
CA SER A 8 67.40 -16.19 -18.64
C SER A 8 68.38 -15.72 -17.58
N PHE A 9 69.02 -14.62 -17.82
CA PHE A 9 69.84 -13.93 -16.81
C PHE A 9 68.92 -13.33 -15.74
N LYS A 10 69.39 -13.25 -14.51
CA LYS A 10 68.64 -12.65 -13.37
C LYS A 10 68.37 -11.18 -13.61
N ALA A 11 69.35 -10.42 -14.11
CA ALA A 11 69.27 -9.02 -14.49
C ALA A 11 70.47 -8.61 -15.34
N ASP A 12 70.38 -7.49 -16.05
CA ASP A 12 71.43 -6.84 -16.81
C ASP A 12 72.13 -5.76 -15.96
N ILE A 13 73.37 -5.96 -15.59
CA ILE A 13 74.14 -5.05 -14.73
C ILE A 13 75.23 -4.38 -15.53
N LEU A 14 75.25 -3.02 -15.50
CA LEU A 14 76.37 -2.25 -16.05
C LEU A 14 77.34 -1.92 -14.93
N ILE A 15 78.63 -2.29 -15.09
CA ILE A 15 79.72 -1.91 -14.19
C ILE A 15 80.54 -0.81 -14.86
N VAL A 16 80.78 0.26 -14.14
CA VAL A 16 81.58 1.39 -14.59
C VAL A 16 82.70 1.60 -13.58
N ASP A 17 83.91 1.31 -13.99
CA ASP A 17 85.16 1.46 -13.17
C ASP A 17 86.33 1.64 -14.11
N ASP A 18 87.19 2.62 -13.84
CA ASP A 18 88.36 2.92 -14.65
C ASP A 18 89.51 1.89 -14.56
N THR A 19 89.39 0.98 -13.61
CA THR A 19 90.39 -0.05 -13.35
C THR A 19 89.96 -1.41 -13.95
N LEU A 20 90.68 -1.88 -14.96
CA LEU A 20 90.40 -3.12 -15.67
C LEU A 20 90.29 -4.37 -14.70
N GLU A 21 91.10 -4.36 -13.62
CA GLU A 21 91.08 -5.43 -12.61
C GLU A 21 89.75 -5.47 -11.86
N ASN A 22 89.20 -4.30 -11.45
CA ASN A 22 87.91 -4.21 -10.77
C ASN A 22 86.78 -4.69 -11.70
N LEU A 23 86.79 -4.25 -12.96
CA LEU A 23 85.82 -4.69 -13.96
C LEU A 23 85.82 -6.22 -14.14
N ARG A 24 87.02 -6.81 -14.25
CA ARG A 24 87.14 -8.25 -14.42
C ARG A 24 86.69 -9.02 -13.19
N LEU A 25 87.05 -8.53 -12.00
CA LEU A 25 86.75 -9.18 -10.74
C LEU A 25 85.21 -9.19 -10.51
N LEU A 26 84.58 -8.04 -10.61
CA LEU A 26 83.13 -7.91 -10.44
C LEU A 26 82.34 -8.64 -11.53
N SER A 27 82.77 -8.51 -12.81
CA SER A 27 82.09 -9.18 -13.91
C SER A 27 82.13 -10.71 -13.77
N ASN A 28 83.29 -11.29 -13.45
CA ASN A 28 83.37 -12.75 -13.26
C ASN A 28 82.51 -13.24 -12.13
N ALA A 29 82.48 -12.56 -11.01
CA ALA A 29 81.65 -12.92 -9.87
C ALA A 29 80.17 -12.86 -10.16
N LEU A 30 79.69 -11.77 -10.79
CA LEU A 30 78.28 -11.57 -11.08
C LEU A 30 77.80 -12.49 -12.22
N ILE A 31 78.67 -12.79 -13.23
CA ILE A 31 78.32 -13.76 -14.27
C ILE A 31 78.14 -15.17 -13.65
N GLN A 32 78.99 -15.57 -12.71
CA GLN A 32 78.85 -16.85 -12.01
C GLN A 32 77.54 -16.94 -11.22
N MET A 33 77.01 -15.80 -10.76
CA MET A 33 75.72 -15.74 -10.05
C MET A 33 74.53 -15.66 -11.01
N GLY A 34 74.73 -15.71 -12.31
CA GLY A 34 73.68 -15.71 -13.33
C GLY A 34 73.20 -14.32 -13.80
N TYR A 35 73.99 -13.28 -13.56
CA TYR A 35 73.70 -11.95 -14.11
C TYR A 35 74.31 -11.78 -15.48
N LYS A 36 73.65 -11.00 -16.33
CA LYS A 36 74.26 -10.44 -17.56
C LYS A 36 75.05 -9.20 -17.17
N VAL A 37 76.32 -9.15 -17.52
CA VAL A 37 77.21 -8.09 -17.09
C VAL A 37 77.85 -7.38 -18.29
N ARG A 38 77.82 -6.07 -18.25
CA ARG A 38 78.54 -5.20 -19.21
C ARG A 38 79.50 -4.32 -18.42
N GLY A 39 80.73 -4.15 -18.89
CA GLY A 39 81.71 -3.33 -18.24
C GLY A 39 82.16 -2.19 -19.16
N VAL A 40 82.27 -0.99 -18.60
CA VAL A 40 82.81 0.22 -19.32
C VAL A 40 83.81 0.91 -18.42
N MET A 41 84.81 1.61 -19.02
CA MET A 41 85.90 2.13 -18.27
C MET A 41 85.81 3.66 -18.06
N THR A 42 84.78 4.33 -18.66
CA THR A 42 84.68 5.82 -18.58
C THR A 42 83.24 6.24 -18.34
N GLY A 43 83.04 7.40 -17.72
CA GLY A 43 81.71 7.98 -17.48
C GLY A 43 80.97 8.27 -18.75
N GLN A 44 81.65 8.72 -19.79
CA GLN A 44 81.08 8.99 -21.09
C GLN A 44 80.57 7.70 -21.76
N MET A 45 81.35 6.60 -21.68
CA MET A 45 80.92 5.30 -22.20
C MET A 45 79.74 4.76 -21.44
N ALA A 46 79.66 5.00 -20.10
CA ALA A 46 78.53 4.60 -19.25
C ALA A 46 77.23 5.28 -19.72
N ILE A 47 77.21 6.59 -19.93
CA ILE A 47 76.05 7.33 -20.42
C ILE A 47 75.60 6.79 -21.79
N MET A 48 76.53 6.60 -22.74
CA MET A 48 76.19 6.03 -24.03
C MET A 48 75.66 4.60 -23.99
N ALA A 49 76.23 3.75 -23.12
CA ALA A 49 75.80 2.36 -22.94
C ALA A 49 74.40 2.27 -22.36
N VAL A 50 74.07 3.15 -21.39
CA VAL A 50 72.74 3.22 -20.75
C VAL A 50 71.68 3.74 -21.72
N GLN A 51 72.02 4.73 -22.55
CA GLN A 51 71.11 5.27 -23.59
C GLN A 51 70.82 4.28 -24.71
N THR A 52 71.82 3.46 -25.09
CA THR A 52 71.68 2.49 -26.17
C THR A 52 70.89 1.25 -25.68
N LEU A 53 71.21 0.77 -24.51
CA LEU A 53 70.55 -0.42 -23.89
C LEU A 53 70.50 -0.21 -22.37
N PRO A 54 69.35 0.24 -21.81
CA PRO A 54 69.22 0.49 -20.39
C PRO A 54 69.45 -0.80 -19.57
N PRO A 55 70.35 -0.82 -18.55
CA PRO A 55 70.53 -1.90 -17.64
C PRO A 55 69.48 -1.92 -16.51
N ASP A 56 69.30 -3.03 -15.83
CA ASP A 56 68.46 -3.14 -14.67
C ASP A 56 69.10 -2.47 -13.42
N LEU A 57 70.44 -2.39 -13.39
CA LEU A 57 71.21 -1.78 -12.30
C LEU A 57 72.60 -1.34 -12.79
N ILE A 58 73.10 -0.25 -12.24
CA ILE A 58 74.44 0.28 -12.49
C ILE A 58 75.26 0.23 -11.22
N LEU A 59 76.45 -0.40 -11.31
CA LEU A 59 77.56 -0.29 -10.36
C LEU A 59 78.50 0.79 -10.89
N LEU A 60 78.68 1.90 -10.15
CA LEU A 60 79.36 3.10 -10.67
C LEU A 60 80.51 3.51 -9.76
N ASP A 61 81.74 3.46 -10.23
CA ASP A 61 82.85 4.03 -9.48
C ASP A 61 82.74 5.52 -9.36
N ILE A 62 83.11 6.01 -8.18
CA ILE A 62 83.08 7.45 -7.88
C ILE A 62 84.25 8.18 -8.55
N LYS A 63 85.45 7.60 -8.46
CA LYS A 63 86.67 8.23 -8.95
C LYS A 63 87.09 7.69 -10.28
N MET A 64 86.81 8.48 -11.35
CA MET A 64 87.21 8.15 -12.67
C MET A 64 87.89 9.39 -13.30
N PRO A 65 88.92 9.21 -14.20
CA PRO A 65 89.76 10.33 -14.67
C PRO A 65 89.03 11.26 -15.66
N ASP A 66 88.02 10.83 -16.40
CA ASP A 66 87.31 11.62 -17.37
C ASP A 66 86.13 12.40 -16.80
N MET A 67 85.27 11.70 -16.04
CA MET A 67 84.10 12.25 -15.43
C MET A 67 83.83 11.45 -14.14
N ASP A 68 83.63 12.16 -12.99
CA ASP A 68 83.37 11.51 -11.71
C ASP A 68 81.98 10.79 -11.72
N GLY A 69 81.87 9.77 -10.91
CA GLY A 69 80.62 8.96 -10.83
C GLY A 69 79.41 9.78 -10.40
N TYR A 70 79.58 10.80 -9.59
CA TYR A 70 78.45 11.68 -9.21
C TYR A 70 77.90 12.48 -10.40
N THR A 71 78.77 12.95 -11.26
CA THR A 71 78.36 13.66 -12.51
C THR A 71 77.64 12.70 -13.48
N VAL A 72 78.13 11.47 -13.63
CA VAL A 72 77.46 10.41 -14.40
C VAL A 72 76.04 10.15 -13.84
N CYS A 73 75.94 9.91 -12.51
CA CYS A 73 74.66 9.67 -11.86
C CYS A 73 73.67 10.84 -12.08
N LYS A 74 74.12 12.10 -11.87
CA LYS A 74 73.27 13.28 -12.15
C LYS A 74 72.75 13.30 -13.58
N CYS A 75 73.61 13.03 -14.59
CA CYS A 75 73.20 12.98 -15.97
C CYS A 75 72.16 11.89 -16.24
N LEU A 76 72.31 10.70 -15.64
CA LEU A 76 71.38 9.62 -15.75
C LEU A 76 70.05 9.93 -15.08
N LYS A 77 70.07 10.57 -13.88
CA LYS A 77 68.84 10.94 -13.15
C LYS A 77 68.10 12.12 -13.76
N ALA A 78 68.78 12.96 -14.50
CA ALA A 78 68.17 14.09 -15.22
C ALA A 78 67.34 13.63 -16.46
N ASN A 79 67.59 12.45 -17.00
CA ASN A 79 66.92 11.93 -18.19
C ASN A 79 65.74 11.01 -17.77
N GLU A 80 64.56 11.29 -18.32
CA GLU A 80 63.33 10.53 -17.99
C GLU A 80 63.46 9.02 -18.28
N GLN A 81 64.18 8.63 -19.30
CA GLN A 81 64.33 7.23 -19.69
C GLN A 81 65.27 6.44 -18.78
N THR A 82 66.19 7.12 -18.09
CA THR A 82 67.22 6.47 -17.30
C THR A 82 67.17 6.80 -15.80
N ARG A 83 66.36 7.75 -15.40
CA ARG A 83 66.25 8.21 -13.98
C ARG A 83 65.85 7.12 -12.99
N GLU A 84 65.05 6.14 -13.44
CA GLU A 84 64.55 5.06 -12.58
C GLU A 84 65.57 3.93 -12.40
N ILE A 85 66.64 3.88 -13.21
CA ILE A 85 67.68 2.83 -13.11
C ILE A 85 68.45 3.03 -11.78
N PRO A 86 68.48 2.00 -10.92
CA PRO A 86 69.20 2.10 -9.65
C PRO A 86 70.71 2.17 -9.90
N VAL A 87 71.35 3.15 -9.23
CA VAL A 87 72.79 3.33 -9.25
C VAL A 87 73.37 3.03 -7.91
N ILE A 88 74.22 2.03 -7.76
CA ILE A 88 74.98 1.70 -6.59
C ILE A 88 76.42 2.23 -6.78
N PHE A 89 76.87 3.10 -5.90
CA PHE A 89 78.22 3.64 -6.02
C PHE A 89 79.27 2.69 -5.46
N LEU A 90 80.46 2.63 -6.12
CA LEU A 90 81.64 1.96 -5.64
C LEU A 90 82.59 3.01 -5.06
N SER A 91 82.89 2.94 -3.74
CA SER A 91 83.61 4.00 -3.01
C SER A 91 84.87 3.46 -2.28
N ALA A 92 85.92 4.26 -2.11
CA ALA A 92 87.11 3.91 -1.30
C ALA A 92 86.79 4.03 0.21
N LEU A 93 87.58 3.28 1.05
CA LEU A 93 87.27 3.03 2.47
C LEU A 93 87.26 4.24 3.40
N ASN A 94 87.74 5.42 3.01
CA ASN A 94 88.11 6.52 3.95
C ASN A 94 87.26 7.83 3.84
N GLU A 95 86.15 7.87 3.07
CA GLU A 95 85.46 9.16 2.85
C GLU A 95 83.97 9.07 3.27
N VAL A 96 83.69 9.43 4.53
CA VAL A 96 82.30 9.54 5.05
C VAL A 96 81.47 10.55 4.27
N ILE A 97 82.07 11.62 3.76
CA ILE A 97 81.47 12.69 2.98
C ILE A 97 80.97 12.16 1.61
N ASP A 98 81.61 11.17 1.03
CA ASP A 98 81.23 10.54 -0.25
C ASP A 98 79.89 9.79 -0.17
N LYS A 99 79.56 9.24 0.96
CA LYS A 99 78.30 8.46 1.17
C LYS A 99 77.09 9.37 1.11
N VAL A 100 77.09 10.50 1.80
CA VAL A 100 75.97 11.44 1.79
C VAL A 100 75.74 11.99 0.39
N LYS A 101 76.80 12.39 -0.31
CA LYS A 101 76.75 12.92 -1.66
C LYS A 101 76.25 11.90 -2.66
N ALA A 102 76.55 10.60 -2.48
CA ALA A 102 76.04 9.53 -3.34
C ALA A 102 74.51 9.46 -3.34
N PHE A 103 73.86 9.61 -2.19
CA PHE A 103 72.39 9.64 -2.08
C PHE A 103 71.81 10.95 -2.59
N GLU A 104 72.48 12.11 -2.33
CA GLU A 104 72.04 13.42 -2.81
C GLU A 104 71.94 13.51 -4.33
N VAL A 105 72.84 12.83 -5.04
CA VAL A 105 72.84 12.81 -6.54
C VAL A 105 71.92 11.76 -7.12
N GLY A 106 71.18 11.00 -6.30
CA GLY A 106 70.20 10.01 -6.72
C GLY A 106 70.68 8.57 -6.76
N GLY A 107 71.87 8.29 -6.18
CA GLY A 107 72.30 6.87 -5.94
C GLY A 107 71.39 6.19 -4.91
N VAL A 108 71.15 4.91 -5.08
CA VAL A 108 70.28 4.13 -4.19
C VAL A 108 71.02 3.41 -3.08
N ASP A 109 72.34 3.16 -3.28
CA ASP A 109 73.22 2.52 -2.32
C ASP A 109 74.69 2.80 -2.65
N TYR A 110 75.58 2.31 -1.80
CA TYR A 110 77.05 2.32 -2.06
C TYR A 110 77.71 1.05 -1.55
N ILE A 111 78.85 0.67 -2.16
CA ILE A 111 79.69 -0.48 -1.79
C ILE A 111 81.12 0.01 -1.61
N THR A 112 81.78 -0.39 -0.52
CA THR A 112 83.17 0.04 -0.22
C THR A 112 84.17 -0.92 -0.81
N LYS A 113 85.29 -0.35 -1.39
CA LYS A 113 86.43 -1.10 -1.82
C LYS A 113 87.40 -1.29 -0.62
N PRO A 114 88.02 -2.51 -0.39
CA PRO A 114 87.94 -3.68 -1.26
C PRO A 114 86.63 -4.42 -1.16
N PHE A 115 86.12 -4.98 -2.28
CA PHE A 115 84.80 -5.59 -2.40
C PHE A 115 84.72 -6.88 -1.60
N GLN A 116 83.64 -7.01 -0.77
CA GLN A 116 83.16 -8.30 -0.27
C GLN A 116 82.02 -8.75 -1.21
N PHE A 117 82.23 -9.89 -1.84
CA PHE A 117 81.31 -10.31 -2.93
C PHE A 117 79.86 -10.56 -2.42
N GLU A 118 79.75 -11.11 -1.23
CA GLU A 118 78.47 -11.35 -0.59
C GLU A 118 77.71 -10.04 -0.36
N GLU A 119 78.38 -8.95 0.00
CA GLU A 119 77.76 -7.62 0.14
C GLU A 119 77.31 -7.05 -1.22
N VAL A 120 78.15 -7.18 -2.27
CA VAL A 120 77.82 -6.71 -3.62
C VAL A 120 76.52 -7.40 -4.11
N VAL A 121 76.48 -8.75 -4.02
CA VAL A 121 75.34 -9.51 -4.45
C VAL A 121 74.06 -9.17 -3.67
N ALA A 122 74.17 -9.11 -2.32
CA ALA A 122 73.02 -8.79 -1.44
C ALA A 122 72.41 -7.44 -1.76
N ARG A 123 73.26 -6.38 -2.04
CA ARG A 123 72.77 -5.03 -2.40
C ARG A 123 72.12 -5.01 -3.77
N ILE A 124 72.69 -5.73 -4.77
CA ILE A 124 72.10 -5.86 -6.08
C ILE A 124 70.74 -6.57 -6.02
N GLU A 125 70.63 -7.70 -5.29
CA GLU A 125 69.39 -8.47 -5.15
C GLU A 125 68.31 -7.66 -4.50
N ASN A 126 68.62 -6.89 -3.44
CA ASN A 126 67.68 -6.03 -2.76
C ASN A 126 67.14 -4.93 -3.69
N GLN A 127 68.01 -4.30 -4.51
CA GLN A 127 67.58 -3.25 -5.42
C GLN A 127 66.71 -3.78 -6.57
N ILE A 128 67.07 -4.97 -7.12
CA ILE A 128 66.29 -5.63 -8.17
C ILE A 128 64.90 -6.05 -7.61
N ALA A 129 64.83 -6.64 -6.40
CA ALA A 129 63.60 -7.05 -5.76
C ALA A 129 62.69 -5.80 -5.51
N LEU A 130 63.29 -4.69 -5.04
CA LEU A 130 62.54 -3.44 -4.82
C LEU A 130 61.97 -2.88 -6.12
N GLN A 131 62.70 -2.92 -7.20
CA GLN A 131 62.19 -2.46 -8.53
C GLN A 131 61.07 -3.37 -9.02
N SER A 132 61.19 -4.68 -8.91
CA SER A 132 60.13 -5.61 -9.28
C SER A 132 58.85 -5.39 -8.48
N ALA A 133 58.97 -5.24 -7.16
CA ALA A 133 57.81 -4.93 -6.30
C ALA A 133 57.09 -3.63 -6.65
N LYS A 134 57.87 -2.57 -6.94
CA LYS A 134 57.31 -1.28 -7.39
C LYS A 134 56.56 -1.42 -8.71
N ALA A 135 57.09 -2.16 -9.67
CA ALA A 135 56.44 -2.41 -10.97
C ALA A 135 55.12 -3.19 -10.77
N GLU A 136 55.10 -4.21 -9.92
CA GLU A 136 53.91 -5.00 -9.61
C GLU A 136 52.82 -4.17 -8.95
N ILE A 137 53.17 -3.34 -7.95
CA ILE A 137 52.24 -2.43 -7.28
C ILE A 137 51.63 -1.44 -8.29
N ARG A 138 52.44 -0.91 -9.23
CA ARG A 138 51.92 0.01 -10.24
C ARG A 138 50.89 -0.68 -11.16
N GLN A 139 51.17 -1.90 -11.60
CA GLN A 139 50.22 -2.68 -12.42
C GLN A 139 48.93 -3.03 -11.66
N LEU A 140 49.07 -3.39 -10.37
CA LEU A 140 47.90 -3.70 -9.53
C LEU A 140 47.00 -2.46 -9.34
N ASN A 141 47.62 -1.31 -9.08
CA ASN A 141 46.89 -0.04 -8.94
C ASN A 141 46.12 0.34 -10.22
N GLU A 142 46.75 0.24 -11.38
CA GLU A 142 46.10 0.48 -12.67
C GLU A 142 44.90 -0.43 -12.90
N ARG A 143 45.03 -1.74 -12.59
CA ARG A 143 43.94 -2.70 -12.70
C ARG A 143 42.82 -2.41 -11.68
N LEU A 144 43.18 -1.99 -10.44
CA LEU A 144 42.22 -1.65 -9.43
C LEU A 144 41.42 -0.41 -9.82
N GLU A 145 42.09 0.63 -10.33
CA GLU A 145 41.44 1.86 -10.81
C GLU A 145 40.41 1.56 -11.92
N GLN A 146 40.80 0.75 -12.90
CA GLN A 146 39.90 0.33 -13.97
C GLN A 146 38.69 -0.43 -13.44
N ARG A 147 38.90 -1.32 -12.46
CA ARG A 147 37.83 -2.11 -11.87
C ARG A 147 36.88 -1.25 -11.02
N VAL A 148 37.42 -0.30 -10.27
CA VAL A 148 36.64 0.66 -9.49
C VAL A 148 35.77 1.50 -10.42
N GLN A 149 36.33 2.02 -11.49
CA GLN A 149 35.61 2.84 -12.47
C GLN A 149 34.46 2.07 -13.13
N ALA A 150 34.72 0.82 -13.57
CA ALA A 150 33.70 -0.04 -14.16
C ALA A 150 32.55 -0.33 -13.17
N ARG A 151 32.89 -0.66 -11.90
CA ARG A 151 31.89 -0.93 -10.87
C ARG A 151 31.08 0.31 -10.47
N THR A 152 31.72 1.48 -10.45
CA THR A 152 31.00 2.73 -10.16
C THR A 152 29.95 3.01 -11.23
N MET A 153 30.31 2.81 -12.50
CA MET A 153 29.39 2.99 -13.62
C MET A 153 28.22 1.99 -13.60
N GLU A 154 28.48 0.71 -13.28
CA GLU A 154 27.44 -0.29 -13.11
C GLU A 154 26.47 0.07 -11.97
N LEU A 155 27.01 0.55 -10.83
CA LEU A 155 26.22 0.97 -9.68
C LEU A 155 25.36 2.21 -9.97
N GLU A 156 25.88 3.17 -10.73
CA GLU A 156 25.11 4.35 -11.14
C GLU A 156 23.92 3.98 -12.02
N ILE A 157 24.12 3.09 -12.99
CA ILE A 157 23.05 2.58 -13.85
C ILE A 157 22.00 1.86 -13.03
N ALA A 158 22.42 0.94 -12.15
CA ALA A 158 21.51 0.19 -11.27
C ALA A 158 20.72 1.11 -10.35
N ASN A 159 21.35 2.15 -9.78
CA ASN A 159 20.66 3.13 -8.94
C ASN A 159 19.62 3.96 -9.71
N LEU A 160 19.92 4.34 -10.96
CA LEU A 160 18.95 5.02 -11.81
C LEU A 160 17.74 4.14 -12.12
N GLN A 161 17.96 2.86 -12.42
CA GLN A 161 16.89 1.89 -12.65
C GLN A 161 16.03 1.67 -11.38
N LEU A 162 16.68 1.50 -10.23
CA LEU A 162 15.99 1.36 -8.95
C LEU A 162 15.13 2.59 -8.60
N LYS A 163 15.65 3.79 -8.83
CA LYS A 163 14.88 5.04 -8.62
C LYS A 163 13.66 5.11 -9.54
N GLY A 164 13.80 4.71 -10.80
CA GLY A 164 12.69 4.62 -11.74
C GLY A 164 11.60 3.65 -11.27
N LEU A 165 12.01 2.43 -10.92
CA LEU A 165 11.11 1.38 -10.46
C LEU A 165 10.40 1.75 -9.15
N ASN A 166 11.12 2.35 -8.20
CA ASN A 166 10.51 2.83 -6.95
C ASN A 166 9.42 3.87 -7.20
N LYS A 167 9.65 4.80 -8.14
CA LYS A 167 8.65 5.82 -8.49
C LYS A 167 7.40 5.22 -9.14
N GLU A 168 7.56 4.19 -9.97
CA GLU A 168 6.42 3.46 -10.54
C GLU A 168 5.65 2.70 -9.47
N LEU A 169 6.35 2.02 -8.56
CA LEU A 169 5.77 1.28 -7.46
C LEU A 169 5.00 2.19 -6.48
N GLU A 170 5.55 3.35 -6.14
CA GLU A 170 4.85 4.35 -5.31
C GLU A 170 3.54 4.80 -5.96
N LYS A 171 3.54 5.02 -7.27
CA LYS A 171 2.32 5.38 -8.01
C LYS A 171 1.29 4.25 -7.98
N GLU A 172 1.71 3.03 -8.21
CA GLU A 172 0.83 1.84 -8.19
C GLU A 172 0.22 1.62 -6.79
N ILE A 173 1.03 1.74 -5.74
CA ILE A 173 0.55 1.65 -4.34
C ILE A 173 -0.53 2.72 -4.06
N LEU A 174 -0.29 3.96 -4.49
CA LEU A 174 -1.26 5.04 -4.29
C LEU A 174 -2.58 4.79 -5.05
N GLU A 175 -2.52 4.29 -6.27
CA GLU A 175 -3.70 3.94 -7.06
C GLU A 175 -4.45 2.75 -6.43
N HIS A 176 -3.72 1.75 -5.95
CA HIS A 176 -4.32 0.61 -5.25
C HIS A 176 -5.01 1.04 -3.95
N GLN A 177 -4.39 1.89 -3.15
CA GLN A 177 -4.99 2.43 -1.92
C GLN A 177 -6.28 3.21 -2.20
N LYS A 178 -6.28 4.07 -3.23
CA LYS A 178 -7.50 4.80 -3.66
C LYS A 178 -8.61 3.85 -4.08
N THR A 179 -8.27 2.83 -4.85
CA THR A 179 -9.22 1.81 -5.30
C THR A 179 -9.79 1.02 -4.12
N GLN A 180 -8.95 0.61 -3.19
CA GLN A 180 -9.35 -0.11 -1.98
C GLN A 180 -10.29 0.75 -1.11
N THR A 181 -9.94 2.01 -0.88
CA THR A 181 -10.80 2.94 -0.14
C THR A 181 -12.16 3.11 -0.82
N ARG A 182 -12.17 3.22 -2.15
CA ARG A 182 -13.40 3.34 -2.92
C ARG A 182 -14.26 2.07 -2.85
N LEU A 183 -13.64 0.89 -2.92
CA LEU A 183 -14.34 -0.39 -2.78
C LEU A 183 -14.96 -0.55 -1.38
N LEU A 184 -14.22 -0.21 -0.33
CA LEU A 184 -14.74 -0.23 1.04
C LEU A 184 -15.91 0.75 1.21
N HIS A 185 -15.83 1.93 0.60
CA HIS A 185 -16.92 2.91 0.63
C HIS A 185 -18.17 2.38 -0.10
N ILE A 186 -18.02 1.83 -1.30
CA ILE A 186 -19.14 1.22 -2.05
C ILE A 186 -19.74 0.03 -1.30
N ALA A 187 -18.92 -0.80 -0.66
CA ALA A 187 -19.39 -1.94 0.13
C ALA A 187 -20.17 -1.54 1.39
N SER A 188 -19.99 -0.32 1.89
CA SER A 188 -20.55 0.15 3.16
C SER A 188 -21.56 1.32 3.03
N HIS A 189 -21.72 1.90 1.83
CA HIS A 189 -22.60 3.04 1.59
C HIS A 189 -23.55 2.81 0.43
N ASP A 190 -24.72 3.44 0.50
CA ASP A 190 -25.70 3.49 -0.58
C ASP A 190 -25.22 4.41 -1.70
N PRO A 191 -25.16 3.95 -2.97
CA PRO A 191 -24.58 4.73 -4.06
C PRO A 191 -25.41 5.96 -4.46
N LEU A 192 -26.71 5.97 -4.15
CA LEU A 192 -27.59 7.10 -4.50
C LEU A 192 -27.50 8.23 -3.47
N THR A 193 -27.64 7.92 -2.19
CA THR A 193 -27.73 8.89 -1.11
C THR A 193 -26.42 9.15 -0.40
N ASN A 194 -25.43 8.29 -0.64
CA ASN A 194 -24.15 8.26 0.07
C ASN A 194 -24.28 8.09 1.60
N LEU A 195 -25.39 7.56 2.05
CA LEU A 195 -25.60 7.17 3.44
C LEU A 195 -24.98 5.79 3.70
N PRO A 196 -24.68 5.43 4.96
CA PRO A 196 -24.47 4.06 5.36
C PRO A 196 -25.51 3.12 4.74
N ASN A 197 -25.07 1.98 4.24
CA ASN A 197 -25.96 0.93 3.76
C ASN A 197 -26.32 -0.06 4.89
N ARG A 198 -27.12 -1.06 4.58
CA ARG A 198 -27.51 -2.09 5.52
C ARG A 198 -26.31 -2.77 6.20
N VAL A 199 -25.21 -3.02 5.47
CA VAL A 199 -24.03 -3.70 6.03
C VAL A 199 -23.37 -2.85 7.11
N LEU A 200 -23.15 -1.58 6.84
CA LEU A 200 -22.53 -0.67 7.82
C LEU A 200 -23.46 -0.44 9.04
N PHE A 201 -24.75 -0.32 8.80
CA PHE A 201 -25.76 -0.21 9.86
C PHE A 201 -25.75 -1.44 10.78
N MET A 202 -25.78 -2.65 10.20
CA MET A 202 -25.75 -3.90 10.98
C MET A 202 -24.50 -4.00 11.86
N ASN A 203 -23.33 -3.65 11.30
CA ASN A 203 -22.09 -3.65 12.07
C ASN A 203 -22.16 -2.69 13.28
N ARG A 204 -22.77 -1.52 13.09
CA ARG A 204 -22.94 -0.56 14.19
C ARG A 204 -23.97 -1.02 15.21
N LEU A 205 -25.07 -1.60 14.75
CA LEU A 205 -26.12 -2.15 15.62
C LEU A 205 -25.56 -3.28 16.51
N ILE A 206 -24.71 -4.16 15.97
CA ILE A 206 -24.02 -5.20 16.74
C ILE A 206 -23.16 -4.55 17.85
N GLN A 207 -22.43 -3.49 17.54
CA GLN A 207 -21.61 -2.77 18.53
C GLN A 207 -22.47 -2.17 19.65
N SER A 208 -23.58 -1.50 19.30
CA SER A 208 -24.50 -0.92 20.28
C SER A 208 -25.15 -1.99 21.14
N LEU A 209 -25.49 -3.15 20.55
CA LEU A 209 -26.03 -4.29 21.26
C LEU A 209 -25.01 -4.88 22.26
N GLN A 210 -23.75 -5.03 21.85
CA GLN A 210 -22.66 -5.45 22.74
C GLN A 210 -22.43 -4.46 23.88
N GLN A 211 -22.49 -3.16 23.61
CA GLN A 211 -22.33 -2.12 24.62
C GLN A 211 -23.45 -2.17 25.66
N THR A 212 -24.68 -2.40 25.25
CA THR A 212 -25.83 -2.61 26.19
C THR A 212 -25.57 -3.75 27.18
N GLN A 213 -24.87 -4.81 26.77
CA GLN A 213 -24.52 -5.91 27.67
C GLN A 213 -23.44 -5.54 28.68
N GLN A 214 -22.54 -4.65 28.33
CA GLN A 214 -21.38 -4.23 29.14
C GLN A 214 -21.72 -3.06 30.07
N GLU A 215 -22.52 -2.10 29.60
CA GLU A 215 -22.86 -0.87 30.31
C GLU A 215 -24.33 -0.88 30.74
N PRO A 216 -24.65 -0.98 32.05
CA PRO A 216 -26.03 -1.11 32.54
C PRO A 216 -26.95 0.06 32.16
N ASN A 217 -26.40 1.25 31.97
CA ASN A 217 -27.19 2.46 31.73
C ASN A 217 -27.19 2.86 30.22
N TYR A 218 -26.47 2.11 29.37
CA TYR A 218 -26.47 2.40 27.94
C TYR A 218 -27.75 1.83 27.31
N GLN A 219 -28.46 2.72 26.61
CA GLN A 219 -29.64 2.38 25.80
C GLN A 219 -29.51 3.01 24.43
N PHE A 220 -30.08 2.36 23.44
CA PHE A 220 -30.11 2.88 22.06
C PHE A 220 -31.52 2.69 21.48
N GLY A 221 -31.84 3.50 20.48
CA GLY A 221 -33.10 3.37 19.76
C GLY A 221 -32.85 3.04 18.28
N VAL A 222 -33.71 2.21 17.70
CA VAL A 222 -33.73 1.94 16.25
C VAL A 222 -35.06 2.45 15.71
N LEU A 223 -34.98 3.35 14.70
CA LEU A 223 -36.14 3.80 13.96
C LEU A 223 -36.06 3.24 12.53
N PHE A 224 -37.13 2.66 12.05
CA PHE A 224 -37.25 2.21 10.66
C PHE A 224 -38.34 3.04 9.98
N LEU A 225 -37.98 3.70 8.87
CA LEU A 225 -38.82 4.64 8.15
C LEU A 225 -39.08 4.13 6.74
N ASP A 226 -40.32 4.23 6.29
CA ASP A 226 -40.73 3.98 4.91
C ASP A 226 -41.54 5.16 4.38
N CYS A 227 -41.22 5.59 3.15
CA CYS A 227 -41.88 6.76 2.55
C CYS A 227 -43.22 6.37 1.97
N ASP A 228 -44.29 6.86 2.61
CA ASP A 228 -45.66 6.51 2.21
C ASP A 228 -45.95 6.88 0.76
N ARG A 229 -46.39 5.90 -0.04
CA ARG A 229 -46.77 6.07 -1.46
C ARG A 229 -45.62 6.51 -2.40
N PHE A 230 -44.37 6.24 -2.04
CA PHE A 230 -43.20 6.58 -2.88
C PHE A 230 -43.31 5.98 -4.30
N LYS A 231 -43.85 4.75 -4.43
CA LYS A 231 -44.10 4.12 -5.72
C LYS A 231 -44.94 5.00 -6.65
N MET A 232 -45.95 5.72 -6.12
CA MET A 232 -46.79 6.62 -6.91
C MET A 232 -45.97 7.79 -7.50
N VAL A 233 -44.97 8.29 -6.79
CA VAL A 233 -44.05 9.30 -7.31
C VAL A 233 -43.26 8.73 -8.50
N ASN A 234 -42.70 7.53 -8.37
CA ASN A 234 -41.98 6.89 -9.46
C ASN A 234 -42.87 6.63 -10.69
N ASP A 235 -44.09 6.12 -10.45
CA ASP A 235 -45.06 5.83 -11.53
C ASP A 235 -45.55 7.08 -12.25
N SER A 236 -45.61 8.22 -11.55
CA SER A 236 -46.13 9.49 -12.09
C SER A 236 -45.05 10.40 -12.69
N LEU A 237 -43.84 10.46 -12.09
CA LEU A 237 -42.76 11.41 -12.45
C LEU A 237 -41.48 10.75 -12.93
N GLY A 238 -41.46 9.40 -12.94
CA GLY A 238 -40.32 8.61 -13.34
C GLY A 238 -39.28 8.43 -12.23
N HIS A 239 -38.40 7.42 -12.42
CA HIS A 239 -37.38 7.03 -11.43
C HIS A 239 -36.38 8.13 -11.11
N PHE A 240 -36.07 9.02 -12.07
CA PHE A 240 -35.15 10.14 -11.83
C PHE A 240 -35.68 11.10 -10.76
N ALA A 241 -36.98 11.44 -10.82
CA ALA A 241 -37.62 12.30 -9.80
C ALA A 241 -37.63 11.60 -8.44
N GLY A 242 -37.90 10.29 -8.40
CA GLY A 242 -37.82 9.50 -7.18
C GLY A 242 -36.43 9.49 -6.56
N ASP A 243 -35.39 9.33 -7.36
CA ASP A 243 -33.99 9.36 -6.89
C ASP A 243 -33.62 10.70 -6.27
N GLN A 244 -34.01 11.81 -6.93
CA GLN A 244 -33.78 13.17 -6.37
C GLN A 244 -34.56 13.38 -5.07
N LEU A 245 -35.79 12.88 -4.99
CA LEU A 245 -36.59 12.93 -3.77
C LEU A 245 -35.92 12.16 -2.63
N LEU A 246 -35.40 10.95 -2.88
CA LEU A 246 -34.67 10.15 -1.88
C LEU A 246 -33.41 10.86 -1.38
N ILE A 247 -32.66 11.52 -2.26
CA ILE A 247 -31.51 12.35 -1.88
C ILE A 247 -31.96 13.54 -1.00
N ALA A 248 -33.07 14.18 -1.34
CA ALA A 248 -33.62 15.31 -0.57
C ALA A 248 -34.11 14.85 0.81
N ILE A 249 -34.78 13.67 0.89
CA ILE A 249 -35.21 13.06 2.15
C ILE A 249 -33.99 12.73 3.02
N ALA A 250 -32.97 12.08 2.48
CA ALA A 250 -31.73 11.75 3.20
C ALA A 250 -31.09 13.00 3.83
N ARG A 251 -30.99 14.08 3.07
CA ARG A 251 -30.47 15.37 3.56
C ARG A 251 -31.33 15.93 4.68
N ARG A 252 -32.65 15.92 4.53
CA ARG A 252 -33.60 16.42 5.52
C ARG A 252 -33.54 15.62 6.82
N LEU A 253 -33.53 14.29 6.73
CA LEU A 253 -33.41 13.43 7.91
C LEU A 253 -32.10 13.70 8.67
N LYS A 254 -31.01 13.84 7.95
CA LYS A 254 -29.68 14.10 8.54
C LYS A 254 -29.63 15.39 9.37
N THR A 255 -30.46 16.43 9.07
CA THR A 255 -30.48 17.67 9.83
C THR A 255 -31.06 17.54 11.23
N HIS A 256 -31.75 16.43 11.52
CA HIS A 256 -32.38 16.17 12.81
C HIS A 256 -31.55 15.30 13.74
N LEU A 257 -30.43 14.76 13.27
CA LEU A 257 -29.61 13.77 13.97
C LEU A 257 -28.39 14.41 14.61
N ALA A 258 -27.97 13.89 15.74
CA ALA A 258 -26.70 14.22 16.36
C ALA A 258 -25.53 13.55 15.62
N SER A 259 -24.31 13.98 15.92
CA SER A 259 -23.10 13.39 15.31
C SER A 259 -22.83 11.95 15.72
N THR A 260 -23.41 11.51 16.83
CA THR A 260 -23.32 10.13 17.34
C THR A 260 -24.29 9.19 16.67
N ASP A 261 -25.40 9.72 16.13
CA ASP A 261 -26.45 8.93 15.51
C ASP A 261 -26.08 8.51 14.10
N MET A 262 -26.63 7.38 13.67
CA MET A 262 -26.42 6.88 12.32
C MET A 262 -27.71 6.88 11.52
N LEU A 263 -27.69 7.52 10.35
CA LEU A 263 -28.74 7.37 9.34
C LEU A 263 -28.22 6.45 8.24
N ALA A 264 -28.99 5.44 7.89
CA ALA A 264 -28.71 4.49 6.82
C ALA A 264 -29.89 4.40 5.84
N ARG A 265 -29.59 3.94 4.63
CA ARG A 265 -30.61 3.55 3.64
C ARG A 265 -30.46 2.07 3.35
N PHE A 266 -31.53 1.30 3.53
CA PHE A 266 -31.52 -0.16 3.33
C PHE A 266 -31.80 -0.56 1.88
N GLY A 267 -32.55 0.26 1.17
CA GLY A 267 -32.90 0.09 -0.23
C GLY A 267 -34.24 0.75 -0.53
N GLY A 268 -34.61 0.88 -1.80
CA GLY A 268 -35.87 1.51 -2.16
C GLY A 268 -36.10 2.86 -1.45
N ASP A 269 -37.20 2.95 -0.71
CA ASP A 269 -37.63 4.11 0.08
C ASP A 269 -37.50 3.91 1.60
N GLU A 270 -36.70 2.90 2.01
CA GLU A 270 -36.49 2.53 3.41
C GLU A 270 -35.24 3.20 3.99
N PHE A 271 -35.43 3.95 5.09
CA PHE A 271 -34.36 4.56 5.87
C PHE A 271 -34.37 4.01 7.29
N THR A 272 -33.19 3.89 7.87
CA THR A 272 -33.04 3.40 9.26
C THR A 272 -32.16 4.35 10.04
N ILE A 273 -32.56 4.64 11.27
CA ILE A 273 -31.80 5.49 12.19
C ILE A 273 -31.45 4.67 13.42
N LEU A 274 -30.19 4.75 13.82
CA LEU A 274 -29.69 4.28 15.09
C LEU A 274 -29.40 5.49 15.97
N LEU A 275 -30.11 5.59 17.08
CA LEU A 275 -29.91 6.59 18.13
C LEU A 275 -29.03 6.00 19.22
N GLU A 276 -27.89 6.62 19.44
CA GLU A 276 -26.95 6.18 20.46
C GLU A 276 -27.18 6.89 21.79
N ASN A 277 -27.04 6.14 22.90
CA ASN A 277 -27.04 6.70 24.24
C ASN A 277 -28.29 7.53 24.59
N ILE A 278 -29.47 7.01 24.28
CA ILE A 278 -30.75 7.62 24.67
C ILE A 278 -31.00 7.44 26.18
N GLN A 279 -31.71 8.38 26.78
CA GLN A 279 -32.07 8.31 28.20
C GLN A 279 -33.30 7.45 28.42
N ASP A 280 -34.30 7.62 27.58
CA ASP A 280 -35.53 6.87 27.60
C ASP A 280 -36.21 6.83 26.22
N ILE A 281 -37.41 6.23 26.17
CA ILE A 281 -38.21 6.11 24.95
C ILE A 281 -38.65 7.49 24.39
N GLU A 282 -38.74 8.51 25.25
CA GLU A 282 -39.20 9.83 24.85
C GLU A 282 -38.21 10.52 23.89
N ASP A 283 -36.90 10.22 23.99
CA ASP A 283 -35.90 10.69 23.06
C ASP A 283 -36.19 10.19 21.63
N ALA A 284 -36.53 8.91 21.50
CA ALA A 284 -36.86 8.31 20.20
C ALA A 284 -38.22 8.82 19.67
N ASN A 285 -39.21 8.98 20.56
CA ASN A 285 -40.52 9.54 20.23
C ASN A 285 -40.41 10.98 19.77
N TYR A 286 -39.62 11.79 20.46
CA TYR A 286 -39.37 13.19 20.09
C TYR A 286 -38.73 13.29 18.70
N LEU A 287 -37.70 12.47 18.43
CA LEU A 287 -37.08 12.45 17.09
C LEU A 287 -38.11 12.03 16.01
N ALA A 288 -38.87 10.96 16.26
CA ALA A 288 -39.86 10.49 15.30
C ALA A 288 -40.91 11.58 14.98
N GLN A 289 -41.41 12.27 15.99
CA GLN A 289 -42.36 13.39 15.81
C GLN A 289 -41.73 14.55 15.03
N LYS A 290 -40.49 14.88 15.33
CA LYS A 290 -39.74 15.93 14.62
C LYS A 290 -39.53 15.59 13.14
N ILE A 291 -39.19 14.33 12.86
CA ILE A 291 -39.07 13.81 11.49
C ILE A 291 -40.42 13.90 10.78
N GLN A 292 -41.50 13.38 11.38
CA GLN A 292 -42.83 13.46 10.77
C GLN A 292 -43.24 14.91 10.46
N THR A 293 -43.08 15.83 11.41
CA THR A 293 -43.35 17.23 11.19
C THR A 293 -42.54 17.80 10.01
N SER A 294 -41.27 17.45 9.93
CA SER A 294 -40.40 17.88 8.83
C SER A 294 -40.81 17.31 7.48
N MET A 295 -41.30 16.06 7.46
CA MET A 295 -41.76 15.42 6.23
C MET A 295 -43.06 16.01 5.66
N THR A 296 -43.86 16.72 6.47
CA THR A 296 -45.04 17.43 5.95
C THR A 296 -44.71 18.65 5.09
N TRP A 297 -43.46 19.12 5.19
CA TRP A 297 -43.03 20.25 4.35
C TRP A 297 -42.70 19.76 2.95
N PRO A 298 -43.04 20.55 1.88
CA PRO A 298 -42.81 20.10 0.51
C PRO A 298 -41.32 19.89 0.20
N PHE A 299 -41.08 18.98 -0.72
CA PHE A 299 -39.80 18.81 -1.38
C PHE A 299 -39.86 19.50 -2.74
N LYS A 300 -38.93 20.39 -3.00
CA LYS A 300 -38.85 21.10 -4.28
C LYS A 300 -38.15 20.24 -5.30
N PHE A 301 -38.86 19.97 -6.39
CA PHE A 301 -38.33 19.28 -7.56
C PHE A 301 -38.64 20.11 -8.80
N GLU A 302 -37.64 20.73 -9.42
CA GLU A 302 -37.82 21.72 -10.50
C GLU A 302 -38.80 22.82 -10.08
N GLU A 303 -39.90 22.98 -10.80
CA GLU A 303 -40.96 23.97 -10.47
C GLU A 303 -42.12 23.37 -9.65
N GLN A 304 -42.03 22.08 -9.28
CA GLN A 304 -43.08 21.36 -8.57
C GLN A 304 -42.74 21.17 -7.09
N GLU A 305 -43.78 21.15 -6.27
CA GLU A 305 -43.70 20.78 -4.85
C GLU A 305 -44.27 19.41 -4.64
N LEU A 306 -43.44 18.50 -4.13
CA LEU A 306 -43.80 17.12 -3.82
C LEU A 306 -44.04 16.96 -2.31
N PHE A 307 -45.15 16.36 -1.96
CA PHE A 307 -45.50 16.04 -0.57
C PHE A 307 -45.38 14.55 -0.39
N ILE A 308 -44.60 14.14 0.60
CA ILE A 308 -44.43 12.75 0.98
C ILE A 308 -44.33 12.63 2.51
N ASN A 309 -45.04 11.65 3.05
CA ASN A 309 -45.01 11.35 4.48
C ASN A 309 -44.19 10.11 4.73
N ALA A 310 -43.95 9.78 6.01
CA ALA A 310 -43.27 8.55 6.40
C ALA A 310 -44.02 7.86 7.52
N SER A 311 -44.06 6.52 7.42
CA SER A 311 -44.47 5.64 8.51
C SER A 311 -43.22 5.15 9.23
N ILE A 312 -43.20 5.23 10.57
CA ILE A 312 -42.00 4.98 11.38
C ILE A 312 -42.27 3.91 12.42
N GLY A 313 -41.47 2.87 12.45
CA GLY A 313 -41.38 1.92 13.57
C GLY A 313 -40.25 2.33 14.51
N ILE A 314 -40.41 2.08 15.79
CA ILE A 314 -39.43 2.37 16.86
C ILE A 314 -39.24 1.14 17.73
N VAL A 315 -37.98 0.79 17.99
CA VAL A 315 -37.58 -0.21 18.98
C VAL A 315 -36.51 0.40 19.89
N ILE A 316 -36.65 0.14 21.19
CA ILE A 316 -35.61 0.44 22.17
C ILE A 316 -34.76 -0.80 22.41
N GLY A 317 -33.47 -0.70 22.09
CA GLY A 317 -32.52 -1.75 22.34
C GLY A 317 -32.24 -1.90 23.82
N ASN A 318 -32.40 -3.12 24.31
CA ASN A 318 -32.19 -3.49 25.70
C ASN A 318 -31.52 -4.87 25.81
N LYS A 319 -31.22 -5.31 27.03
CA LYS A 319 -30.51 -6.57 27.31
C LYS A 319 -31.26 -7.85 26.92
N THR A 320 -32.52 -7.76 26.53
CA THR A 320 -33.31 -8.94 26.12
C THR A 320 -33.02 -9.34 24.70
N TYR A 321 -32.58 -8.39 23.86
CA TYR A 321 -32.15 -8.69 22.52
C TYR A 321 -30.76 -9.31 22.53
N GLN A 322 -30.58 -10.39 21.80
CA GLN A 322 -29.29 -11.06 21.60
C GLN A 322 -28.78 -10.93 20.17
N GLU A 323 -29.69 -10.94 19.21
CA GLU A 323 -29.37 -10.85 17.77
C GLU A 323 -29.90 -9.53 17.19
N PRO A 324 -29.14 -8.86 16.37
CA PRO A 324 -29.55 -7.59 15.73
C PRO A 324 -30.74 -7.78 14.78
N GLU A 325 -30.91 -8.96 14.22
CA GLU A 325 -32.01 -9.34 13.34
C GLU A 325 -33.37 -9.32 14.07
N ASP A 326 -33.39 -9.63 15.34
CA ASP A 326 -34.62 -9.54 16.16
C ASP A 326 -35.07 -8.10 16.33
N ILE A 327 -34.14 -7.17 16.54
CA ILE A 327 -34.43 -5.73 16.60
C ILE A 327 -34.99 -5.24 15.25
N LEU A 328 -34.36 -5.63 14.13
CA LEU A 328 -34.84 -5.22 12.81
C LEU A 328 -36.21 -5.79 12.49
N ARG A 329 -36.49 -7.04 12.88
CA ARG A 329 -37.81 -7.66 12.71
C ARG A 329 -38.86 -6.88 13.52
N ASP A 330 -38.57 -6.56 14.76
CA ASP A 330 -39.52 -5.91 15.67
C ASP A 330 -39.80 -4.46 15.27
N VAL A 331 -38.78 -3.73 14.76
CA VAL A 331 -38.95 -2.36 14.27
C VAL A 331 -39.74 -2.35 12.96
N ASP A 332 -39.57 -3.35 12.09
CA ASP A 332 -40.35 -3.51 10.87
C ASP A 332 -41.83 -3.78 11.16
N ILE A 333 -42.11 -4.66 12.12
CA ILE A 333 -43.46 -4.91 12.61
C ILE A 333 -44.11 -3.64 13.14
N ALA A 334 -43.40 -2.83 13.91
CA ALA A 334 -43.88 -1.54 14.39
C ALA A 334 -44.18 -0.56 13.25
N MET A 335 -43.27 -0.45 12.26
CA MET A 335 -43.48 0.37 11.07
C MET A 335 -44.69 -0.08 10.26
N TYR A 336 -44.86 -1.38 10.08
CA TYR A 336 -46.03 -1.93 9.39
C TYR A 336 -47.33 -1.59 10.15
N GLN A 337 -47.35 -1.65 11.47
CA GLN A 337 -48.49 -1.22 12.28
C GLN A 337 -48.78 0.28 12.12
N ALA A 338 -47.76 1.13 11.97
CA ALA A 338 -47.92 2.53 11.65
C ALA A 338 -48.64 2.73 10.31
N LYS A 339 -48.26 1.94 9.29
CA LYS A 339 -48.91 1.96 7.96
C LYS A 339 -50.38 1.48 8.05
N ALA A 340 -50.64 0.39 8.76
CA ALA A 340 -51.98 -0.18 8.92
C ALA A 340 -52.96 0.76 9.65
N LYS A 341 -52.46 1.52 10.64
CA LYS A 341 -53.27 2.48 11.39
C LYS A 341 -53.56 3.80 10.65
N GLY A 342 -53.16 3.89 9.36
CA GLY A 342 -53.51 5.05 8.50
C GLY A 342 -52.32 5.87 8.02
N LYS A 343 -51.08 5.33 8.12
CA LYS A 343 -49.84 5.97 7.65
C LYS A 343 -49.53 7.28 8.35
N ASN A 344 -48.42 7.94 7.95
CA ASN A 344 -47.99 9.24 8.47
C ASN A 344 -47.99 9.32 10.01
N ARG A 345 -47.43 8.30 10.64
CA ARG A 345 -47.31 8.19 12.09
C ARG A 345 -46.14 7.34 12.51
N TYR A 346 -45.77 7.43 13.75
CA TYR A 346 -44.83 6.47 14.34
C TYR A 346 -45.54 5.48 15.24
N GLN A 347 -44.95 4.32 15.44
CA GLN A 347 -45.41 3.30 16.35
C GLN A 347 -44.19 2.72 17.08
N VAL A 348 -44.28 2.69 18.39
CA VAL A 348 -43.29 1.99 19.21
C VAL A 348 -43.69 0.51 19.29
N PHE A 349 -42.71 -0.37 19.12
CA PHE A 349 -42.90 -1.81 19.21
C PHE A 349 -43.33 -2.21 20.63
N ASP A 350 -44.31 -3.08 20.71
CA ASP A 350 -44.67 -3.85 21.89
C ASP A 350 -44.87 -5.33 21.52
N THR A 351 -44.74 -6.20 22.48
CA THR A 351 -44.83 -7.66 22.26
C THR A 351 -46.19 -8.15 21.75
N GLU A 352 -47.28 -7.40 21.97
CA GLU A 352 -48.60 -7.69 21.41
C GLU A 352 -48.63 -7.54 19.87
N MET A 353 -47.77 -6.69 19.33
CA MET A 353 -47.66 -6.51 17.89
C MET A 353 -47.19 -7.78 17.17
N HIS A 354 -46.34 -8.58 17.77
CA HIS A 354 -45.99 -9.89 17.25
C HIS A 354 -47.19 -10.80 17.08
N ARG A 355 -48.03 -10.85 18.11
CA ARG A 355 -49.24 -11.66 18.08
C ARG A 355 -50.17 -11.18 16.97
N HIS A 356 -50.36 -9.87 16.84
CA HIS A 356 -51.19 -9.31 15.78
C HIS A 356 -50.65 -9.57 14.39
N ALA A 357 -49.31 -9.45 14.17
CA ALA A 357 -48.67 -9.73 12.88
C ALA A 357 -48.85 -11.22 12.51
N GLN A 358 -48.68 -12.12 13.46
CA GLN A 358 -48.86 -13.56 13.26
C GLN A 358 -50.29 -13.91 12.92
N GLN A 359 -51.27 -13.37 13.71
CA GLN A 359 -52.71 -13.55 13.46
C GLN A 359 -53.12 -13.04 12.06
N ARG A 360 -52.52 -11.94 11.61
CA ARG A 360 -52.81 -11.39 10.29
C ARG A 360 -52.27 -12.28 9.17
N LEU A 361 -51.06 -12.82 9.29
CA LEU A 361 -50.49 -13.75 8.30
C LEU A 361 -51.34 -15.03 8.20
N GLU A 362 -51.80 -15.54 9.35
CA GLU A 362 -52.73 -16.65 9.38
C GLU A 362 -54.07 -16.31 8.71
N LEU A 363 -54.60 -15.10 8.98
CA LEU A 363 -55.84 -14.62 8.36
C LEU A 363 -55.74 -14.52 6.84
N GLU A 364 -54.66 -13.95 6.33
CA GLU A 364 -54.38 -13.83 4.87
C GLU A 364 -54.29 -15.21 4.21
N THR A 365 -53.60 -16.13 4.87
CA THR A 365 -53.46 -17.51 4.40
C THR A 365 -54.83 -18.22 4.33
N ASP A 366 -55.56 -18.11 5.45
CA ASP A 366 -56.90 -18.69 5.55
C ASP A 366 -57.90 -18.08 4.52
N LEU A 367 -57.79 -16.74 4.29
CA LEU A 367 -58.62 -16.00 3.36
C LEU A 367 -58.44 -16.48 1.90
N ARG A 368 -57.22 -16.78 1.49
CA ARG A 368 -56.92 -17.36 0.17
C ARG A 368 -57.58 -18.72 -0.01
N LEU A 369 -57.66 -19.50 1.05
CA LEU A 369 -58.29 -20.81 1.03
C LEU A 369 -59.83 -20.76 1.17
N ALA A 370 -60.36 -19.70 1.76
CA ALA A 370 -61.79 -19.56 2.04
C ALA A 370 -62.66 -19.60 0.81
N LEU A 371 -62.21 -19.02 -0.31
CA LEU A 371 -62.91 -19.09 -1.60
C LEU A 371 -63.01 -20.53 -2.15
N HIS A 372 -61.93 -21.30 -2.04
CA HIS A 372 -61.90 -22.71 -2.45
C HIS A 372 -62.68 -23.65 -1.52
N ARG A 373 -62.84 -23.25 -0.25
CA ARG A 373 -63.52 -24.04 0.77
C ARG A 373 -64.98 -23.68 0.93
N GLU A 374 -65.49 -22.75 0.11
CA GLU A 374 -66.89 -22.27 0.20
C GLU A 374 -67.27 -21.77 1.59
N GLU A 375 -66.33 -21.07 2.28
CA GLU A 375 -66.51 -20.59 3.64
C GLU A 375 -67.21 -19.21 3.69
N PHE A 376 -67.52 -18.59 2.58
CA PHE A 376 -68.27 -17.34 2.52
C PHE A 376 -69.79 -17.61 2.45
N ILE A 377 -70.54 -16.79 3.18
CA ILE A 377 -72.01 -16.79 3.13
C ILE A 377 -72.53 -15.37 3.09
N LEU A 378 -73.70 -15.19 2.51
CA LEU A 378 -74.37 -13.87 2.43
C LEU A 378 -75.49 -13.83 3.44
N TYR A 379 -75.47 -12.83 4.29
CA TYR A 379 -76.58 -12.45 5.10
C TYR A 379 -77.33 -11.29 4.42
N TYR A 380 -78.67 -11.29 4.48
CA TYR A 380 -79.49 -10.29 3.88
C TYR A 380 -80.20 -9.48 4.94
N GLN A 381 -79.91 -8.14 4.96
CA GLN A 381 -80.56 -7.22 5.87
C GLN A 381 -81.70 -6.48 5.09
N PRO A 382 -82.95 -6.51 5.56
CA PRO A 382 -84.07 -5.87 4.87
C PRO A 382 -83.93 -4.33 4.99
N ILE A 383 -84.16 -3.67 3.88
CA ILE A 383 -84.28 -2.20 3.80
C ILE A 383 -85.74 -1.88 3.81
N ILE A 384 -86.20 -1.19 4.83
CA ILE A 384 -87.64 -0.88 5.01
C ILE A 384 -87.90 0.59 4.65
N SER A 385 -88.93 0.79 3.85
CA SER A 385 -89.43 2.15 3.57
C SER A 385 -90.11 2.72 4.79
N LEU A 386 -89.60 3.86 5.34
CA LEU A 386 -90.21 4.56 6.47
C LEU A 386 -91.60 5.10 6.16
N ALA A 387 -91.90 5.37 4.91
CA ALA A 387 -93.20 5.89 4.48
C ALA A 387 -94.31 4.82 4.40
N THR A 388 -93.94 3.58 4.05
CA THR A 388 -94.94 2.54 3.80
C THR A 388 -94.85 1.36 4.75
N GLY A 389 -93.77 1.23 5.51
CA GLY A 389 -93.51 0.10 6.37
C GLY A 389 -93.20 -1.21 5.63
N ARG A 390 -93.03 -1.16 4.31
CA ARG A 390 -92.74 -2.37 3.46
C ARG A 390 -91.25 -2.51 3.15
N ILE A 391 -90.81 -3.74 2.91
CA ILE A 391 -89.48 -4.09 2.48
C ILE A 391 -89.30 -3.58 1.06
N ASN A 392 -88.33 -2.70 0.80
CA ASN A 392 -87.95 -2.16 -0.54
C ASN A 392 -86.76 -2.89 -1.15
N GLY A 393 -85.98 -3.66 -0.38
CA GLY A 393 -84.83 -4.37 -0.84
C GLY A 393 -84.07 -5.04 0.33
N PHE A 394 -82.97 -5.59 0.00
CA PHE A 394 -82.10 -6.23 0.96
C PHE A 394 -80.66 -5.76 0.71
N GLU A 395 -79.91 -5.50 1.73
CA GLU A 395 -78.47 -5.35 1.71
C GLU A 395 -77.80 -6.70 1.86
N ALA A 396 -76.94 -7.07 0.89
CA ALA A 396 -76.17 -8.31 0.97
C ALA A 396 -74.92 -8.06 1.81
N LEU A 397 -74.81 -8.68 2.93
CA LEU A 397 -73.73 -8.54 3.88
C LEU A 397 -72.90 -9.79 3.92
N LEU A 398 -71.65 -9.73 3.42
CA LEU A 398 -70.71 -10.83 3.40
C LEU A 398 -70.35 -11.27 4.80
N ARG A 399 -70.31 -12.57 5.07
CA ARG A 399 -69.86 -13.22 6.29
C ARG A 399 -68.86 -14.32 5.94
N TRP A 400 -67.84 -14.47 6.75
CA TRP A 400 -66.90 -15.58 6.57
C TRP A 400 -67.03 -16.59 7.73
N HIS A 401 -67.47 -17.79 7.39
CA HIS A 401 -67.66 -18.88 8.33
C HIS A 401 -66.45 -19.79 8.34
N HIS A 402 -65.40 -19.38 9.08
CA HIS A 402 -64.14 -20.10 9.16
C HIS A 402 -64.26 -21.40 9.91
N GLY A 403 -63.74 -22.52 9.36
CA GLY A 403 -63.92 -23.86 9.92
C GLY A 403 -63.40 -24.05 11.35
N LYS A 404 -62.41 -23.27 11.81
CA LYS A 404 -61.84 -23.35 13.16
C LYS A 404 -62.17 -22.15 14.04
N LYS A 405 -62.27 -20.93 13.47
CA LYS A 405 -62.43 -19.66 14.21
C LYS A 405 -63.90 -19.22 14.30
N GLY A 406 -64.82 -19.98 13.67
CA GLY A 406 -66.25 -19.61 13.63
C GLY A 406 -66.49 -18.43 12.68
N LEU A 407 -67.46 -17.57 13.02
CA LEU A 407 -67.83 -16.41 12.23
C LEU A 407 -66.83 -15.28 12.38
N ILE A 408 -66.11 -14.94 11.32
CA ILE A 408 -65.18 -13.83 11.28
C ILE A 408 -65.90 -12.58 10.75
N SER A 409 -65.69 -11.44 11.44
CA SER A 409 -66.33 -10.15 11.09
C SER A 409 -65.79 -9.60 9.78
N PRO A 410 -66.64 -8.99 8.90
CA PRO A 410 -66.18 -8.26 7.73
C PRO A 410 -65.12 -7.18 8.04
N GLY A 411 -65.21 -6.54 9.19
CA GLY A 411 -64.23 -5.54 9.61
C GLY A 411 -62.82 -6.12 9.83
N ASP A 412 -62.69 -7.43 10.09
CA ASP A 412 -61.42 -8.10 10.33
C ASP A 412 -60.79 -8.58 9.02
N PHE A 413 -61.58 -9.07 8.05
CA PHE A 413 -61.01 -9.67 6.85
C PHE A 413 -61.08 -8.79 5.57
N ILE A 414 -62.01 -7.87 5.46
CA ILE A 414 -62.11 -6.99 4.25
C ILE A 414 -60.86 -6.18 4.07
N PRO A 415 -60.27 -5.53 5.12
CA PRO A 415 -59.01 -4.80 4.94
C PRO A 415 -57.87 -5.69 4.42
N ALA A 416 -57.76 -6.94 4.90
CA ALA A 416 -56.80 -7.91 4.46
C ALA A 416 -57.07 -8.35 2.98
N ALA A 417 -58.34 -8.49 2.63
CA ALA A 417 -58.75 -8.82 1.26
C ALA A 417 -58.41 -7.69 0.26
N GLU A 418 -58.59 -6.42 0.65
CA GLU A 418 -58.24 -5.26 -0.16
C GLU A 418 -56.73 -5.16 -0.38
N GLU A 419 -55.93 -5.29 0.66
CA GLU A 419 -54.46 -5.21 0.57
C GLU A 419 -53.85 -6.35 -0.26
N THR A 420 -54.41 -7.56 -0.14
CA THR A 420 -53.96 -8.73 -0.90
C THR A 420 -54.56 -8.85 -2.31
N GLY A 421 -55.48 -7.97 -2.66
CA GLY A 421 -56.22 -8.00 -3.92
C GLY A 421 -57.30 -9.12 -3.96
N LEU A 422 -57.48 -9.90 -2.90
CA LEU A 422 -58.51 -10.95 -2.81
C LEU A 422 -59.93 -10.39 -2.75
N ILE A 423 -60.11 -9.12 -2.48
CA ILE A 423 -61.40 -8.45 -2.51
C ILE A 423 -62.06 -8.58 -3.90
N VAL A 424 -61.29 -8.61 -4.99
CA VAL A 424 -61.83 -8.75 -6.35
C VAL A 424 -62.46 -10.13 -6.59
N PRO A 425 -61.77 -11.26 -6.38
CA PRO A 425 -62.40 -12.57 -6.50
C PRO A 425 -63.53 -12.83 -5.47
N ILE A 426 -63.39 -12.27 -4.27
CA ILE A 426 -64.47 -12.32 -3.28
C ILE A 426 -65.71 -11.54 -3.77
N GLY A 427 -65.50 -10.32 -4.32
CA GLY A 427 -66.58 -9.54 -4.90
C GLY A 427 -67.30 -10.22 -6.09
N LEU A 428 -66.53 -10.92 -6.95
CA LEU A 428 -67.09 -11.71 -8.02
C LEU A 428 -67.93 -12.92 -7.50
N TRP A 429 -67.51 -13.51 -6.37
CA TRP A 429 -68.26 -14.60 -5.72
C TRP A 429 -69.56 -14.07 -5.08
N VAL A 430 -69.59 -12.84 -4.59
CA VAL A 430 -70.78 -12.19 -3.98
C VAL A 430 -71.86 -11.88 -5.03
N LEU A 431 -71.48 -11.52 -6.27
CA LEU A 431 -72.39 -11.21 -7.41
C LEU A 431 -72.97 -12.44 -8.01
#